data_feca53fb02fa7f0e61651db5cfff4239
#
_entry.id   feca53fb02fa7f0e61651db5cfff4239
#
_cell.length_a   1.000
_cell.length_b   1.000
_cell.length_c   1.000
_cell.angle_alpha   90.00
_cell.angle_beta   90.00
_cell.angle_gamma   90.00
#
_symmetry.space_group_name_H-M   'P 1'
#
loop_
_entity.id
_entity.type
_entity.pdbx_description
1 polymer ?
#
loop_
_entity_poly.entity_id
_entity_poly.type
_entity_poly.pdbx_seq_one_letter_code
_entity_poly.pdbx_strand_id
1 'polypeptide(L)'
;MRVIVGRQLIEDVFDYDVILFGMGINNSMNNGFSYDIAVNFPEVKENEDSTGYGDKRKYGKTHETKVKNKLTFCACYCYNVGLKNKQDVFIDYDVLELCLNAIKKKYGKKKIATPIIGQDKYDGEGDKEKIISIFEKVFGNDSDIVLYDFIQQDFRTERYKEAVILKKQYKDGNITKEEYVRLKKENEWKRLHGIYEKMPEDFVYKLKRKAEKKHFFAK
;
A
#
# COMPACT_ATOMS: atom_id res chain seq x y z
N MET A 1 -0.97 19.85 10.23
CA MET A 1 -1.21 18.77 9.24
C MET A 1 -0.98 19.29 7.83
N ARG A 2 -0.44 18.46 6.91
CA ARG A 2 -0.18 18.80 5.49
C ARG A 2 -0.72 17.67 4.61
N VAL A 3 -1.24 17.99 3.41
CA VAL A 3 -1.68 17.03 2.41
C VAL A 3 -0.77 17.12 1.18
N ILE A 4 -0.26 16.01 0.70
CA ILE A 4 0.52 15.87 -0.54
C ILE A 4 -0.36 15.14 -1.56
N VAL A 5 -0.58 15.77 -2.72
CA VAL A 5 -1.45 15.24 -3.76
C VAL A 5 -0.63 14.65 -4.91
N GLY A 6 -1.04 13.49 -5.42
CA GLY A 6 -0.50 12.90 -6.64
C GLY A 6 0.87 12.24 -6.51
N ARG A 7 1.37 12.04 -5.27
CA ARG A 7 2.65 11.38 -4.98
C ARG A 7 2.44 10.11 -4.15
N GLN A 8 3.19 9.07 -4.43
CA GLN A 8 3.12 7.81 -3.71
C GLN A 8 3.93 7.86 -2.42
N LEU A 9 3.30 7.55 -1.28
CA LEU A 9 3.99 7.55 0.02
C LEU A 9 5.15 6.54 0.06
N ILE A 10 5.04 5.43 -0.66
CA ILE A 10 6.08 4.39 -0.64
C ILE A 10 7.46 4.91 -1.12
N GLU A 11 7.48 5.95 -1.94
CA GLU A 11 8.72 6.57 -2.44
C GLU A 11 9.42 7.43 -1.37
N ASP A 12 8.65 7.90 -0.38
CA ASP A 12 9.09 8.88 0.63
C ASP A 12 9.15 8.31 2.06
N VAL A 13 8.93 7.02 2.26
CA VAL A 13 8.77 6.44 3.62
C VAL A 13 9.95 6.72 4.55
N PHE A 14 11.16 6.85 4.00
CA PHE A 14 12.37 7.11 4.79
C PHE A 14 12.52 8.57 5.25
N ASP A 15 11.65 9.48 4.80
CA ASP A 15 11.59 10.86 5.27
C ASP A 15 10.83 11.01 6.61
N TYR A 16 10.25 9.89 7.09
CA TYR A 16 9.38 9.84 8.26
C TYR A 16 9.87 8.86 9.32
N ASP A 17 9.43 9.09 10.55
CA ASP A 17 9.68 8.16 11.67
C ASP A 17 8.63 7.03 11.73
N VAL A 18 7.38 7.38 11.37
CA VAL A 18 6.23 6.48 11.48
C VAL A 18 5.35 6.55 10.24
N ILE A 19 5.04 5.41 9.68
CA ILE A 19 4.11 5.25 8.58
C ILE A 19 2.86 4.52 9.06
N LEU A 20 1.69 5.15 8.88
CA LEU A 20 0.41 4.52 9.20
C LEU A 20 -0.22 3.90 7.95
N PHE A 21 -0.97 2.82 8.13
CA PHE A 21 -1.77 2.22 7.08
C PHE A 21 -3.00 1.51 7.65
N GLY A 22 -4.08 1.47 6.87
CA GLY A 22 -5.31 0.79 7.26
C GLY A 22 -5.20 -0.73 7.08
N MET A 23 -5.85 -1.47 7.97
CA MET A 23 -5.84 -2.93 7.96
C MET A 23 -7.19 -3.51 8.41
N GLY A 24 -7.56 -4.65 7.83
CA GLY A 24 -8.61 -5.51 8.35
C GLY A 24 -8.06 -6.62 9.24
N ILE A 25 -8.89 -7.22 10.09
CA ILE A 25 -8.49 -8.32 11.00
C ILE A 25 -8.02 -9.58 10.27
N ASN A 26 -8.25 -9.67 8.97
CA ASN A 26 -7.81 -10.77 8.09
C ASN A 26 -6.36 -10.63 7.60
N ASN A 27 -5.61 -9.63 8.04
CA ASN A 27 -4.20 -9.37 7.70
C ASN A 27 -3.94 -9.30 6.19
N SER A 28 -4.96 -8.96 5.38
CA SER A 28 -4.78 -8.88 3.92
C SER A 28 -3.97 -7.65 3.54
N MET A 29 -2.81 -7.89 2.94
CA MET A 29 -1.93 -6.87 2.36
C MET A 29 -1.81 -7.08 0.84
N ASN A 30 -2.95 -7.30 0.19
CA ASN A 30 -3.00 -7.69 -1.22
C ASN A 30 -3.36 -6.54 -2.17
N ASN A 31 -3.74 -5.39 -1.63
CA ASN A 31 -4.20 -4.23 -2.38
C ASN A 31 -3.65 -2.93 -1.79
N GLY A 32 -3.70 -1.88 -2.60
CA GLY A 32 -3.41 -0.51 -2.18
C GLY A 32 -2.02 -0.36 -1.55
N PHE A 33 -1.90 0.60 -0.66
CA PHE A 33 -0.63 0.92 0.00
C PHE A 33 -0.10 -0.23 0.88
N SER A 34 -0.98 -1.03 1.48
CA SER A 34 -0.54 -2.20 2.25
C SER A 34 0.17 -3.25 1.39
N TYR A 35 -0.21 -3.39 0.12
CA TYR A 35 0.51 -4.24 -0.83
C TYR A 35 1.92 -3.69 -1.12
N ASP A 36 2.06 -2.39 -1.32
CA ASP A 36 3.38 -1.78 -1.54
C ASP A 36 4.29 -1.99 -0.32
N ILE A 37 3.74 -1.87 0.88
CA ILE A 37 4.48 -2.21 2.11
C ILE A 37 4.90 -3.68 2.09
N ALA A 38 4.00 -4.61 1.80
CA ALA A 38 4.29 -6.04 1.81
C ALA A 38 5.41 -6.44 0.82
N VAL A 39 5.48 -5.74 -0.32
CA VAL A 39 6.49 -6.00 -1.35
C VAL A 39 7.84 -5.37 -1.00
N ASN A 40 7.84 -4.14 -0.47
CA ASN A 40 9.08 -3.39 -0.19
C ASN A 40 9.65 -3.68 1.22
N PHE A 41 8.80 -4.12 2.15
CA PHE A 41 9.14 -4.39 3.55
C PHE A 41 8.50 -5.72 3.98
N PRO A 42 9.00 -6.86 3.48
CA PRO A 42 8.41 -8.19 3.73
C PRO A 42 8.35 -8.52 5.22
N GLU A 43 9.27 -8.00 6.04
CA GLU A 43 9.24 -8.16 7.49
C GLU A 43 7.99 -7.55 8.14
N VAL A 44 7.38 -6.53 7.54
CA VAL A 44 6.09 -5.98 8.01
C VAL A 44 4.98 -6.98 7.76
N LYS A 45 4.95 -7.57 6.57
CA LYS A 45 3.97 -8.60 6.22
C LYS A 45 4.08 -9.83 7.12
N GLU A 46 5.30 -10.32 7.34
CA GLU A 46 5.57 -11.46 8.23
C GLU A 46 5.10 -11.19 9.65
N ASN A 47 5.38 -9.98 10.18
CA ASN A 47 4.94 -9.59 11.51
C ASN A 47 3.41 -9.47 11.60
N GLU A 48 2.74 -8.91 10.59
CA GLU A 48 1.28 -8.85 10.54
C GLU A 48 0.65 -10.26 10.48
N ASP A 49 1.21 -11.17 9.69
CA ASP A 49 0.74 -12.55 9.61
C ASP A 49 0.85 -13.30 10.95
N SER A 50 1.84 -12.95 11.77
CA SER A 50 2.03 -13.55 13.11
C SER A 50 0.94 -13.16 14.11
N THR A 51 0.17 -12.09 13.86
CA THR A 51 -0.84 -11.57 14.78
C THR A 51 -2.14 -12.39 14.86
N GLY A 52 -2.25 -13.46 14.13
CA GLY A 52 -3.46 -14.31 14.06
C GLY A 52 -4.50 -13.77 13.07
N TYR A 53 -4.82 -14.60 12.08
CA TYR A 53 -5.84 -14.31 11.08
C TYR A 53 -7.24 -14.28 11.72
N GLY A 54 -8.02 -13.24 11.41
CA GLY A 54 -9.41 -13.13 11.86
C GLY A 54 -9.60 -12.85 13.34
N ASP A 55 -8.56 -12.53 14.09
CA ASP A 55 -8.66 -12.23 15.53
C ASP A 55 -9.37 -10.88 15.74
N LYS A 56 -10.62 -10.95 16.22
CA LYS A 56 -11.46 -9.78 16.50
C LYS A 56 -10.90 -8.85 17.57
N ARG A 57 -10.00 -9.33 18.43
CA ARG A 57 -9.37 -8.51 19.48
C ARG A 57 -8.44 -7.46 18.93
N LYS A 58 -8.06 -7.55 17.65
CA LYS A 58 -7.27 -6.55 16.94
C LYS A 58 -8.07 -5.32 16.55
N TYR A 59 -9.37 -5.47 16.33
CA TYR A 59 -10.22 -4.38 15.86
C TYR A 59 -10.17 -3.20 16.83
N GLY A 60 -9.90 -2.01 16.31
CA GLY A 60 -9.69 -0.79 17.09
C GLY A 60 -8.32 -0.66 17.74
N LYS A 61 -7.39 -1.56 17.43
CA LYS A 61 -6.01 -1.49 17.93
C LYS A 61 -5.04 -1.17 16.82
N THR A 62 -3.81 -0.88 17.22
CA THR A 62 -2.69 -0.68 16.33
C THR A 62 -1.65 -1.76 16.55
N HIS A 63 -0.95 -2.15 15.48
CA HIS A 63 0.16 -3.08 15.55
C HIS A 63 1.38 -2.47 14.87
N GLU A 64 2.56 -2.68 15.43
CA GLU A 64 3.77 -1.97 15.04
C GLU A 64 4.85 -2.93 14.58
N THR A 65 5.49 -2.57 13.47
CA THR A 65 6.70 -3.24 12.99
C THR A 65 7.81 -2.23 12.83
N LYS A 66 8.88 -2.40 13.57
CA LYS A 66 10.10 -1.60 13.41
C LYS A 66 10.96 -2.24 12.32
N VAL A 67 11.32 -1.46 11.35
CA VAL A 67 12.21 -1.85 10.26
C VAL A 67 13.55 -1.10 10.35
N LYS A 68 14.43 -1.34 9.39
CA LYS A 68 15.72 -0.64 9.30
C LYS A 68 15.57 0.88 9.37
N ASN A 69 16.66 1.59 9.74
CA ASN A 69 16.73 3.07 9.79
C ASN A 69 15.73 3.73 10.76
N LYS A 70 15.33 3.05 11.84
CA LYS A 70 14.38 3.55 12.86
C LYS A 70 12.97 3.84 12.35
N LEU A 71 12.64 3.47 11.13
CA LEU A 71 11.30 3.57 10.59
C LEU A 71 10.36 2.57 11.29
N THR A 72 9.15 3.02 11.62
CA THR A 72 8.11 2.18 12.21
C THR A 72 6.88 2.19 11.31
N PHE A 73 6.45 1.04 10.84
CA PHE A 73 5.13 0.85 10.24
C PHE A 73 4.11 0.54 11.32
N CYS A 74 2.92 1.14 11.21
CA CYS A 74 1.87 1.01 12.20
C CYS A 74 0.54 0.72 11.51
N ALA A 75 0.08 -0.53 11.62
CA ALA A 75 -1.21 -0.96 11.13
C ALA A 75 -2.33 -0.43 12.04
N CYS A 76 -3.36 0.18 11.46
CA CYS A 76 -4.59 0.58 12.12
C CYS A 76 -5.69 -0.40 11.73
N TYR A 77 -6.12 -1.26 12.65
CA TYR A 77 -7.17 -2.24 12.38
C TYR A 77 -8.56 -1.60 12.43
N CYS A 78 -8.89 -0.83 11.38
CA CYS A 78 -10.11 -0.05 11.30
C CYS A 78 -11.05 -0.46 10.14
N TYR A 79 -10.76 -1.57 9.43
CA TYR A 79 -11.63 -2.06 8.39
C TYR A 79 -12.52 -3.19 8.87
N ASN A 80 -13.82 -3.12 8.54
CA ASN A 80 -14.84 -4.10 8.87
C ASN A 80 -14.70 -5.45 8.14
N VAL A 81 -13.64 -5.64 7.36
CA VAL A 81 -13.44 -6.86 6.58
C VAL A 81 -13.34 -8.08 7.50
N GLY A 82 -14.24 -9.03 7.29
CA GLY A 82 -14.33 -10.24 8.11
C GLY A 82 -15.24 -10.11 9.34
N LEU A 83 -15.84 -8.97 9.60
CA LEU A 83 -16.92 -8.79 10.56
C LEU A 83 -18.27 -9.02 9.86
N LYS A 84 -19.22 -9.70 10.53
CA LYS A 84 -20.47 -10.16 9.92
C LYS A 84 -21.44 -9.05 9.44
N ASN A 85 -21.20 -7.81 9.82
CA ASN A 85 -22.06 -6.70 9.42
C ASN A 85 -21.59 -6.15 8.08
N LYS A 86 -22.35 -6.43 7.03
CA LYS A 86 -22.20 -5.80 5.72
C LYS A 86 -22.60 -4.32 5.85
N GLN A 87 -21.63 -3.47 6.13
CA GLN A 87 -21.77 -2.04 5.86
C GLN A 87 -21.33 -1.80 4.42
N ASP A 88 -21.96 -0.86 3.75
CA ASP A 88 -21.61 -0.46 2.37
C ASP A 88 -20.20 0.17 2.29
N VAL A 89 -19.65 0.56 3.44
CA VAL A 89 -18.31 1.15 3.60
C VAL A 89 -17.48 0.27 4.53
N PHE A 90 -16.29 -0.14 4.09
CA PHE A 90 -15.42 -1.02 4.88
C PHE A 90 -14.71 -0.31 6.03
N ILE A 91 -14.43 1.00 5.90
CA ILE A 91 -13.82 1.77 6.98
C ILE A 91 -14.82 2.08 8.09
N ASP A 92 -14.40 1.84 9.33
CA ASP A 92 -15.13 2.28 10.52
C ASP A 92 -14.47 3.55 11.07
N TYR A 93 -15.17 4.67 10.96
CA TYR A 93 -14.66 6.00 11.32
C TYR A 93 -14.36 6.15 12.81
N ASP A 94 -15.23 5.61 13.68
CA ASP A 94 -15.03 5.68 15.13
C ASP A 94 -13.82 4.84 15.54
N VAL A 95 -13.66 3.69 14.91
CA VAL A 95 -12.51 2.80 15.13
C VAL A 95 -11.23 3.40 14.56
N LEU A 96 -11.29 4.09 13.41
CA LEU A 96 -10.16 4.86 12.89
C LEU A 96 -9.73 5.91 13.91
N GLU A 97 -10.67 6.69 14.46
CA GLU A 97 -10.37 7.71 15.47
C GLU A 97 -9.71 7.10 16.73
N LEU A 98 -10.17 5.95 17.19
CA LEU A 98 -9.54 5.22 18.31
C LEU A 98 -8.08 4.86 18.00
N CYS A 99 -7.81 4.31 16.82
CA CYS A 99 -6.45 3.97 16.38
C CYS A 99 -5.57 5.23 16.33
N LEU A 100 -6.06 6.31 15.74
CA LEU A 100 -5.31 7.57 15.60
C LEU A 100 -5.01 8.21 16.96
N ASN A 101 -5.92 8.16 17.92
CA ASN A 101 -5.68 8.63 19.28
C ASN A 101 -4.56 7.83 19.98
N ALA A 102 -4.52 6.51 19.81
CA ALA A 102 -3.44 5.67 20.33
C ALA A 102 -2.09 6.05 19.69
N ILE A 103 -2.06 6.27 18.37
CA ILE A 103 -0.88 6.73 17.63
C ILE A 103 -0.41 8.10 18.14
N LYS A 104 -1.31 9.08 18.24
CA LYS A 104 -0.96 10.42 18.75
C LYS A 104 -0.34 10.36 20.14
N LYS A 105 -0.93 9.58 21.04
CA LYS A 105 -0.40 9.41 22.39
C LYS A 105 1.03 8.89 22.39
N LYS A 106 1.38 7.98 21.48
CA LYS A 106 2.70 7.34 21.42
C LYS A 106 3.71 8.11 20.58
N TYR A 107 3.26 8.64 19.45
CA TYR A 107 4.11 9.17 18.39
C TYR A 107 3.84 10.63 18.01
N GLY A 108 3.00 11.36 18.75
CA GLY A 108 2.56 12.71 18.37
C GLY A 108 3.70 13.77 18.22
N LYS A 109 4.91 13.44 18.68
CA LYS A 109 6.11 14.29 18.51
C LYS A 109 7.03 13.82 17.37
N LYS A 110 6.61 12.80 16.62
CA LYS A 110 7.37 12.20 15.53
C LYS A 110 6.85 12.69 14.19
N LYS A 111 7.67 12.59 13.15
CA LYS A 111 7.23 12.79 11.78
C LYS A 111 6.40 11.59 11.33
N ILE A 112 5.11 11.81 11.13
CA ILE A 112 4.17 10.75 10.76
C ILE A 112 3.71 10.96 9.33
N ALA A 113 3.66 9.90 8.53
CA ALA A 113 2.98 9.94 7.25
C ALA A 113 2.00 8.78 7.10
N THR A 114 0.98 9.00 6.29
CA THR A 114 -0.06 8.01 6.00
C THR A 114 -0.71 8.31 4.65
N PRO A 115 -1.17 7.30 3.89
CA PRO A 115 -2.19 7.57 2.89
C PRO A 115 -3.46 8.06 3.59
N ILE A 116 -4.40 8.65 2.87
CA ILE A 116 -5.74 8.90 3.43
C ILE A 116 -6.41 7.53 3.58
N ILE A 117 -6.31 6.95 4.79
CA ILE A 117 -6.72 5.58 5.11
C ILE A 117 -8.20 5.38 4.75
N GLY A 118 -8.47 4.43 3.86
CA GLY A 118 -9.84 4.04 3.52
C GLY A 118 -10.52 4.88 2.46
N GLN A 119 -9.83 5.79 1.77
CA GLN A 119 -10.45 6.64 0.74
C GLN A 119 -10.74 5.91 -0.58
N ASP A 120 -10.04 4.82 -0.90
CA ASP A 120 -10.22 4.15 -2.17
C ASP A 120 -11.15 2.92 -2.08
N LYS A 121 -11.68 2.51 -3.23
CA LYS A 121 -12.62 1.37 -3.32
C LYS A 121 -12.03 0.02 -2.90
N TYR A 122 -10.73 -0.08 -2.80
CA TYR A 122 -10.04 -1.31 -2.38
C TYR A 122 -9.67 -1.29 -0.91
N ASP A 123 -9.61 -0.08 -0.32
CA ASP A 123 -9.14 0.15 1.03
C ASP A 123 -10.24 0.62 2.00
N GLY A 124 -11.49 0.76 1.56
CA GLY A 124 -12.51 1.11 2.52
C GLY A 124 -13.72 1.87 1.99
N GLU A 125 -13.64 2.44 0.77
CA GLU A 125 -14.73 3.22 0.13
C GLU A 125 -15.30 4.34 1.02
N GLY A 126 -14.43 4.91 1.87
CA GLY A 126 -14.82 5.94 2.81
C GLY A 126 -14.87 7.35 2.21
N ASP A 127 -15.62 8.21 2.87
CA ASP A 127 -15.69 9.63 2.59
C ASP A 127 -14.36 10.31 2.97
N LYS A 128 -13.64 10.82 1.96
CA LYS A 128 -12.33 11.45 2.10
C LYS A 128 -12.35 12.65 3.05
N GLU A 129 -13.35 13.50 2.93
CA GLU A 129 -13.44 14.73 3.74
C GLU A 129 -13.69 14.39 5.20
N LYS A 130 -14.55 13.39 5.44
CA LYS A 130 -14.78 12.87 6.78
C LYS A 130 -13.52 12.25 7.38
N ILE A 131 -12.77 11.50 6.59
CA ILE A 131 -11.49 10.92 7.04
C ILE A 131 -10.50 12.03 7.40
N ILE A 132 -10.32 13.03 6.53
CA ILE A 132 -9.42 14.17 6.78
C ILE A 132 -9.85 14.90 8.06
N SER A 133 -11.16 15.13 8.27
CA SER A 133 -11.66 15.80 9.48
C SER A 133 -11.34 15.04 10.76
N ILE A 134 -11.31 13.70 10.71
CA ILE A 134 -10.90 12.86 11.85
C ILE A 134 -9.40 13.05 12.14
N PHE A 135 -8.56 13.08 11.12
CA PHE A 135 -7.12 13.36 11.29
C PHE A 135 -6.90 14.76 11.87
N GLU A 136 -7.63 15.77 11.39
CA GLU A 136 -7.57 17.14 11.94
C GLU A 136 -8.01 17.21 13.39
N LYS A 137 -9.13 16.57 13.73
CA LYS A 137 -9.64 16.46 15.10
C LYS A 137 -8.61 15.82 16.03
N VAL A 138 -7.99 14.72 15.61
CA VAL A 138 -7.05 13.98 16.45
C VAL A 138 -5.70 14.70 16.53
N PHE A 139 -5.09 15.07 15.42
CA PHE A 139 -3.71 15.59 15.42
C PHE A 139 -3.63 17.11 15.57
N GLY A 140 -4.62 17.85 15.08
CA GLY A 140 -4.62 19.33 15.13
C GLY A 140 -3.45 19.95 14.40
N ASN A 141 -3.07 21.16 14.84
CA ASN A 141 -1.97 21.92 14.22
C ASN A 141 -0.59 21.60 14.81
N ASP A 142 -0.55 20.94 15.96
CA ASP A 142 0.70 20.75 16.73
C ASP A 142 1.47 19.47 16.39
N SER A 143 0.99 18.70 15.44
CA SER A 143 1.58 17.41 15.04
C SER A 143 2.17 17.49 13.64
N ASP A 144 3.37 16.92 13.45
CA ASP A 144 4.02 16.79 12.14
C ASP A 144 3.48 15.54 11.42
N ILE A 145 2.20 15.62 11.00
CA ILE A 145 1.56 14.57 10.21
C ILE A 145 1.33 15.01 8.78
N VAL A 146 1.63 14.12 7.85
CA VAL A 146 1.46 14.29 6.41
C VAL A 146 0.51 13.23 5.86
N LEU A 147 -0.54 13.67 5.18
CA LEU A 147 -1.46 12.81 4.46
C LEU A 147 -1.08 12.76 2.98
N TYR A 148 -1.00 11.58 2.41
CA TYR A 148 -0.78 11.38 0.99
C TYR A 148 -2.09 11.08 0.31
N ASP A 149 -2.53 12.02 -0.52
CA ASP A 149 -3.71 11.90 -1.36
C ASP A 149 -3.31 11.31 -2.70
N PHE A 150 -3.14 10.02 -2.70
CA PHE A 150 -2.87 9.22 -3.88
C PHE A 150 -3.83 8.05 -3.90
N ILE A 151 -4.80 8.11 -4.83
CA ILE A 151 -5.67 6.96 -5.09
C ILE A 151 -4.89 6.02 -5.98
N GLN A 152 -4.43 4.93 -5.43
CA GLN A 152 -3.85 3.85 -6.19
C GLN A 152 -4.95 3.20 -7.05
N GLN A 153 -5.05 3.66 -8.29
CA GLN A 153 -5.83 2.94 -9.29
C GLN A 153 -5.16 1.58 -9.48
N ASP A 154 -5.90 0.54 -9.25
CA ASP A 154 -5.50 -0.87 -9.34
C ASP A 154 -4.06 -1.06 -9.85
N PHE A 155 -3.14 -1.41 -8.96
CA PHE A 155 -1.72 -1.63 -9.23
C PHE A 155 -1.48 -2.50 -10.50
N ARG A 156 -2.36 -3.46 -10.79
CA ARG A 156 -2.33 -4.24 -12.04
C ARG A 156 -2.63 -3.37 -13.24
N THR A 157 -3.52 -2.39 -13.10
CA THR A 157 -3.88 -1.45 -14.16
C THR A 157 -2.78 -0.45 -14.43
N GLU A 158 -2.12 0.08 -13.42
CA GLU A 158 -0.97 1.00 -13.56
C GLU A 158 0.18 0.32 -14.30
N ARG A 159 0.58 -0.85 -13.85
CA ARG A 159 1.65 -1.61 -14.51
C ARG A 159 1.26 -2.14 -15.88
N TYR A 160 0.00 -2.43 -16.10
CA TYR A 160 -0.49 -2.71 -17.43
C TYR A 160 -0.40 -1.48 -18.34
N LYS A 161 -0.76 -0.31 -17.83
CA LYS A 161 -0.60 0.97 -18.55
C LYS A 161 0.87 1.25 -18.89
N GLU A 162 1.78 1.11 -17.92
CA GLU A 162 3.22 1.24 -18.16
C GLU A 162 3.71 0.27 -19.24
N ALA A 163 3.30 -0.99 -19.19
CA ALA A 163 3.67 -1.97 -20.20
C ALA A 163 3.11 -1.61 -21.60
N VAL A 164 1.91 -1.04 -21.67
CA VAL A 164 1.29 -0.55 -22.93
C VAL A 164 2.05 0.67 -23.44
N ILE A 165 2.40 1.62 -22.58
CA ILE A 165 3.18 2.83 -22.93
C ILE A 165 4.55 2.42 -23.47
N LEU A 166 5.29 1.56 -22.77
CA LEU A 166 6.57 1.05 -23.21
C LEU A 166 6.50 0.37 -24.58
N LYS A 167 5.46 -0.46 -24.78
CA LYS A 167 5.23 -1.14 -26.06
C LYS A 167 4.94 -0.15 -27.18
N LYS A 168 4.19 0.93 -26.89
CA LYS A 168 3.92 2.01 -27.85
C LYS A 168 5.20 2.76 -28.19
N GLN A 169 5.99 3.19 -27.20
CA GLN A 169 7.26 3.90 -27.41
C GLN A 169 8.22 3.08 -28.29
N TYR A 170 8.29 1.77 -28.07
CA TYR A 170 9.08 0.88 -28.93
C TYR A 170 8.55 0.80 -30.36
N LYS A 171 7.23 0.69 -30.55
CA LYS A 171 6.62 0.64 -31.88
C LYS A 171 6.78 1.95 -32.65
N ASP A 172 6.72 3.06 -31.95
CA ASP A 172 6.86 4.40 -32.50
C ASP A 172 8.34 4.79 -32.78
N GLY A 173 9.29 3.87 -32.45
CA GLY A 173 10.72 4.09 -32.65
C GLY A 173 11.37 5.06 -31.66
N ASN A 174 10.67 5.42 -30.57
CA ASN A 174 11.16 6.35 -29.55
C ASN A 174 12.18 5.71 -28.60
N ILE A 175 12.21 4.39 -28.52
CA ILE A 175 13.20 3.61 -27.74
C ILE A 175 13.70 2.44 -28.56
N THR A 176 14.95 2.02 -28.31
CA THR A 176 15.55 0.86 -28.99
C THR A 176 14.97 -0.46 -28.47
N LYS A 177 15.23 -1.54 -29.18
CA LYS A 177 14.83 -2.89 -28.75
C LYS A 177 15.50 -3.28 -27.44
N GLU A 178 16.79 -2.97 -27.30
CA GLU A 178 17.59 -3.22 -26.11
C GLU A 178 17.02 -2.47 -24.90
N GLU A 179 16.70 -1.19 -25.09
CA GLU A 179 16.12 -0.35 -24.05
C GLU A 179 14.72 -0.83 -23.65
N TYR A 180 13.87 -1.18 -24.61
CA TYR A 180 12.57 -1.79 -24.34
C TYR A 180 12.67 -3.05 -23.49
N VAL A 181 13.62 -3.95 -23.82
CA VAL A 181 13.82 -5.20 -23.06
C VAL A 181 14.33 -4.89 -21.66
N ARG A 182 15.25 -3.93 -21.50
CA ARG A 182 15.78 -3.51 -20.19
C ARG A 182 14.66 -2.96 -19.30
N LEU A 183 13.90 -1.96 -19.78
CA LEU A 183 12.81 -1.34 -19.04
C LEU A 183 11.71 -2.33 -18.68
N LYS A 184 11.42 -3.28 -19.55
CA LYS A 184 10.47 -4.34 -19.27
C LYS A 184 10.95 -5.28 -18.15
N LYS A 185 12.24 -5.61 -18.11
CA LYS A 185 12.84 -6.39 -17.02
C LYS A 185 12.79 -5.63 -15.70
N GLU A 186 13.15 -4.35 -15.70
CA GLU A 186 13.10 -3.48 -14.51
C GLU A 186 11.69 -3.38 -13.94
N ASN A 187 10.67 -3.19 -14.77
CA ASN A 187 9.28 -3.14 -14.32
C ASN A 187 8.84 -4.47 -13.69
N GLU A 188 9.24 -5.60 -14.27
CA GLU A 188 8.90 -6.90 -13.70
C GLU A 188 9.65 -7.17 -12.39
N TRP A 189 10.91 -6.74 -12.30
CA TRP A 189 11.66 -6.83 -11.05
C TRP A 189 11.00 -6.03 -9.94
N LYS A 190 10.68 -4.75 -10.19
CA LYS A 190 9.98 -3.88 -9.23
C LYS A 190 8.64 -4.45 -8.78
N ARG A 191 7.93 -5.14 -9.67
CA ARG A 191 6.67 -5.83 -9.34
C ARG A 191 6.86 -6.99 -8.37
N LEU A 192 7.98 -7.69 -8.44
CA LEU A 192 8.25 -8.90 -7.64
C LEU A 192 8.98 -8.58 -6.33
N HIS A 193 9.81 -7.55 -6.34
CA HIS A 193 10.79 -7.29 -5.28
C HIS A 193 10.71 -5.86 -4.70
N GLY A 194 9.79 -5.03 -5.22
CA GLY A 194 9.65 -3.65 -4.79
C GLY A 194 10.63 -2.68 -5.43
N ILE A 195 10.53 -1.41 -5.04
CA ILE A 195 11.31 -0.32 -5.65
C ILE A 195 12.70 -0.13 -5.04
N TYR A 196 12.91 -0.64 -3.82
CA TYR A 196 14.16 -0.45 -3.08
C TYR A 196 15.18 -1.57 -3.33
N GLU A 197 14.76 -2.68 -3.93
CA GLU A 197 15.64 -3.79 -4.24
C GLU A 197 16.26 -3.62 -5.62
N LYS A 198 17.60 -3.54 -5.68
CA LYS A 198 18.31 -3.39 -6.95
C LYS A 198 18.23 -4.68 -7.76
N MET A 199 17.81 -4.56 -9.01
CA MET A 199 17.76 -5.68 -9.95
C MET A 199 19.18 -6.21 -10.21
N PRO A 200 19.45 -7.53 -10.02
CA PRO A 200 20.70 -8.14 -10.41
C PRO A 200 20.93 -8.06 -11.93
N GLU A 201 22.20 -7.95 -12.36
CA GLU A 201 22.55 -7.86 -13.78
C GLU A 201 22.17 -9.12 -14.57
N ASP A 202 22.21 -10.27 -13.89
CA ASP A 202 21.88 -11.58 -14.44
C ASP A 202 20.39 -11.94 -14.35
N PHE A 203 19.53 -11.01 -13.89
CA PHE A 203 18.10 -11.28 -13.82
C PHE A 203 17.51 -11.66 -15.17
N VAL A 204 17.08 -12.90 -15.29
CA VAL A 204 16.42 -13.42 -16.49
C VAL A 204 14.91 -13.40 -16.33
N TYR A 205 14.27 -12.45 -16.99
CA TYR A 205 12.82 -12.44 -17.08
C TYR A 205 12.34 -13.56 -18.03
N LYS A 206 11.86 -14.65 -17.43
CA LYS A 206 11.18 -15.70 -18.19
C LYS A 206 9.78 -15.18 -18.55
N LEU A 207 9.62 -14.71 -19.78
CA LEU A 207 8.30 -14.54 -20.36
C LEU A 207 7.57 -15.89 -20.20
N LYS A 208 6.59 -15.96 -19.30
CA LYS A 208 5.63 -17.08 -19.33
C LYS A 208 4.98 -17.02 -20.71
N ARG A 209 5.47 -17.90 -21.62
CA ARG A 209 4.81 -18.09 -22.90
C ARG A 209 3.34 -18.38 -22.58
N LYS A 210 2.44 -17.70 -23.26
CA LYS A 210 1.03 -18.08 -23.37
C LYS A 210 0.89 -19.40 -24.14
N ALA A 211 1.61 -20.41 -23.72
CA ALA A 211 1.48 -21.77 -24.20
C ALA A 211 0.97 -22.56 -23.00
N GLU A 212 -0.31 -22.76 -22.96
CA GLU A 212 -1.01 -23.81 -22.22
C GLU A 212 -2.42 -23.40 -21.77
N LYS A 213 -3.14 -22.66 -22.62
CA LYS A 213 -4.59 -22.61 -22.53
C LYS A 213 -5.25 -23.28 -23.75
N LYS A 214 -4.71 -24.45 -24.15
CA LYS A 214 -5.29 -25.22 -25.26
C LYS A 214 -5.52 -26.68 -24.92
N HIS A 215 -5.78 -27.05 -23.66
CA HIS A 215 -6.18 -28.45 -23.37
C HIS A 215 -7.09 -28.59 -22.13
N PHE A 216 -8.07 -27.70 -21.95
CA PHE A 216 -9.09 -27.95 -20.92
C PHE A 216 -10.56 -27.87 -21.39
N PHE A 217 -10.81 -27.82 -22.71
CA PHE A 217 -12.15 -27.98 -23.25
C PHE A 217 -12.12 -28.93 -24.45
N ALA A 218 -11.81 -30.17 -24.19
CA ALA A 218 -12.09 -31.28 -25.08
C ALA A 218 -12.16 -32.55 -24.24
N LYS A 219 -13.32 -32.75 -23.57
CA LYS A 219 -13.98 -34.04 -23.38
C LYS A 219 -15.32 -33.78 -22.68
#